data_54d569a75bde4f0e748beb0c0f0a0d5c
#
_entry.id   54d569a75bde4f0e748beb0c0f0a0d5c
#
_cell.length_a   1.000
_cell.length_b   1.000
_cell.length_c   1.000
_cell.angle_alpha   90.00
_cell.angle_beta   90.00
_cell.angle_gamma   90.00
#
_symmetry.space_group_name_H-M   'P 1'
#
loop_
_entity.id
_entity.type
_entity.pdbx_description
1 polymer ?
#
loop_
_entity_poly.entity_id
_entity_poly.type
_entity_poly.pdbx_seq_one_letter_code
_entity_poly.pdbx_strand_id
1 'polypeptide(L)'
;MQLKSKQKKVSIVGTVGLPAKYGGWETLANNLTYQLQGEFEFTVFCSGVKYKNKLSEYNGARLEHINLNANGIQSIPYDIISIYRSLKFADTILILGVSGCIFLPFVKLFGNSKIIVNPDGLEWKREKWGWFAKWFLKLSENIAVKFADLVITDNKAIQQYVTDEYGVDSELIAYGGDHANKECIKDEDKIQYAFLNDKYAFKVCRIEPENNLDIILEAFSFCNSFPVVIVGNWSNSDYGVELRQKYEKYQHIYMLDPIYNQKDIDTLRSNCFIYIHGHSAGGTNPSLVEAMFLGLPIISFDVSYNRETTHNQSMYFDSKQQLIDILEGLDKIDLKAVAQSMKCIADKEYTWPIIAEKYANVF
;
A
#
# COMPACT_ATOMS: atom_id res chain seq x y z
N MET A 1 4.34 38.95 -20.66
CA MET A 1 3.15 38.08 -20.45
C MET A 1 3.53 36.70 -20.94
N GLN A 2 4.09 35.85 -20.06
CA GLN A 2 4.41 34.47 -20.42
C GLN A 2 3.08 33.74 -20.63
N LEU A 3 2.87 33.20 -21.82
CA LEU A 3 1.80 32.26 -22.09
C LEU A 3 1.98 31.07 -21.13
N LYS A 4 1.14 30.95 -20.08
CA LYS A 4 1.06 29.72 -19.28
C LYS A 4 0.77 28.61 -20.27
N SER A 5 1.70 27.69 -20.46
CA SER A 5 1.45 26.46 -21.19
C SER A 5 0.21 25.78 -20.55
N LYS A 6 -0.70 25.34 -21.38
CA LYS A 6 -1.91 24.63 -20.89
C LYS A 6 -1.45 23.41 -20.08
N GLN A 7 -1.81 23.37 -18.79
CA GLN A 7 -1.48 22.24 -17.93
C GLN A 7 -2.12 20.95 -18.50
N LYS A 8 -1.38 19.85 -18.47
CA LYS A 8 -1.94 18.54 -18.82
C LYS A 8 -2.99 18.13 -17.80
N LYS A 9 -4.07 17.56 -18.29
CA LYS A 9 -5.19 17.05 -17.48
C LYS A 9 -4.99 15.57 -17.20
N VAL A 10 -4.80 15.21 -15.94
CA VAL A 10 -4.60 13.84 -15.48
C VAL A 10 -5.82 13.37 -14.68
N SER A 11 -6.40 12.27 -15.10
CA SER A 11 -7.48 11.60 -14.36
C SER A 11 -6.93 10.41 -13.60
N ILE A 12 -7.26 10.28 -12.31
CA ILE A 12 -6.91 9.14 -11.45
C ILE A 12 -8.17 8.31 -11.18
N VAL A 13 -8.11 7.03 -11.56
CA VAL A 13 -9.20 6.05 -11.48
C VAL A 13 -8.74 4.84 -10.66
N GLY A 14 -9.68 4.15 -9.99
CA GLY A 14 -9.39 2.91 -9.25
C GLY A 14 -9.11 3.12 -7.76
N THR A 15 -9.33 4.34 -7.25
CA THR A 15 -9.22 4.63 -5.81
C THR A 15 -10.59 4.69 -5.15
N VAL A 16 -10.64 4.52 -3.81
CA VAL A 16 -11.85 4.84 -3.05
C VAL A 16 -12.09 6.35 -3.05
N GLY A 17 -11.04 7.17 -3.11
CA GLY A 17 -11.10 8.63 -3.27
C GLY A 17 -10.27 9.40 -2.26
N LEU A 18 -10.44 10.74 -2.30
CA LEU A 18 -9.76 11.70 -1.46
C LEU A 18 -10.73 12.50 -0.57
N PRO A 19 -10.27 12.99 0.61
CA PRO A 19 -8.98 12.75 1.28
C PRO A 19 -8.75 11.27 1.57
N ALA A 20 -7.49 10.83 1.52
CA ALA A 20 -7.14 9.45 1.82
C ALA A 20 -7.59 9.06 3.23
N LYS A 21 -8.31 7.94 3.35
CA LYS A 21 -8.73 7.39 4.65
C LYS A 21 -7.94 6.14 4.99
N TYR A 22 -7.79 5.25 4.02
CA TYR A 22 -7.12 3.97 4.20
C TYR A 22 -6.87 3.32 2.84
N GLY A 23 -5.65 2.90 2.58
CA GLY A 23 -5.27 2.17 1.36
C GLY A 23 -4.07 2.79 0.64
N GLY A 24 -3.30 1.94 -0.02
CA GLY A 24 -2.11 2.36 -0.76
C GLY A 24 -2.44 3.30 -1.92
N TRP A 25 -3.53 3.01 -2.67
CA TRP A 25 -3.97 3.82 -3.80
C TRP A 25 -4.44 5.22 -3.41
N GLU A 26 -5.17 5.32 -2.29
CA GLU A 26 -5.60 6.61 -1.75
C GLU A 26 -4.40 7.43 -1.27
N THR A 27 -3.42 6.79 -0.62
CA THR A 27 -2.18 7.44 -0.19
C THR A 27 -1.36 7.91 -1.40
N LEU A 28 -1.26 7.09 -2.46
CA LEU A 28 -0.61 7.48 -3.71
C LEU A 28 -1.30 8.68 -4.35
N ALA A 29 -2.61 8.61 -4.57
CA ALA A 29 -3.38 9.70 -5.19
C ALA A 29 -3.30 10.99 -4.38
N ASN A 30 -3.35 10.89 -3.04
CA ASN A 30 -3.20 12.03 -2.13
C ASN A 30 -1.85 12.72 -2.28
N ASN A 31 -0.77 11.95 -2.31
CA ASN A 31 0.56 12.52 -2.41
C ASN A 31 0.88 13.02 -3.81
N LEU A 32 0.44 12.33 -4.87
CA LEU A 32 0.62 12.83 -6.24
C LEU A 32 -0.09 14.19 -6.45
N THR A 33 -1.35 14.30 -6.00
CA THR A 33 -2.11 15.55 -6.12
C THR A 33 -1.51 16.67 -5.28
N TYR A 34 -0.93 16.37 -4.12
CA TYR A 34 -0.25 17.33 -3.27
C TYR A 34 1.10 17.78 -3.87
N GLN A 35 1.94 16.85 -4.29
CA GLN A 35 3.29 17.14 -4.79
C GLN A 35 3.29 17.85 -6.15
N LEU A 36 2.35 17.45 -7.03
CA LEU A 36 2.28 17.94 -8.42
C LEU A 36 1.18 18.98 -8.64
N GLN A 37 0.60 19.53 -7.56
CA GLN A 37 -0.35 20.63 -7.67
C GLN A 37 0.29 21.83 -8.38
N GLY A 38 -0.40 22.39 -9.36
CA GLY A 38 0.11 23.50 -10.15
C GLY A 38 0.93 23.10 -11.39
N GLU A 39 1.39 21.84 -11.50
CA GLU A 39 1.98 21.29 -12.72
C GLU A 39 0.94 20.61 -13.62
N PHE A 40 0.01 19.87 -13.00
CA PHE A 40 -1.06 19.15 -13.66
C PHE A 40 -2.43 19.56 -13.13
N GLU A 41 -3.46 19.47 -14.00
CA GLU A 41 -4.86 19.57 -13.60
C GLU A 41 -5.38 18.16 -13.26
N PHE A 42 -5.42 17.81 -11.98
CA PHE A 42 -5.91 16.50 -11.55
C PHE A 42 -7.43 16.42 -11.41
N THR A 43 -8.00 15.29 -11.82
CA THR A 43 -9.35 14.86 -11.47
C THR A 43 -9.27 13.47 -10.84
N VAL A 44 -9.78 13.32 -9.62
CA VAL A 44 -9.81 12.03 -8.90
C VAL A 44 -11.24 11.54 -8.75
N PHE A 45 -11.49 10.29 -9.16
CA PHE A 45 -12.79 9.67 -8.96
C PHE A 45 -12.89 9.11 -7.55
N CYS A 46 -14.05 9.36 -6.91
CA CYS A 46 -14.32 9.02 -5.52
C CYS A 46 -15.61 8.21 -5.39
N SER A 47 -15.60 7.20 -4.51
CA SER A 47 -16.79 6.44 -4.17
C SER A 47 -17.77 7.30 -3.35
N GLY A 48 -18.86 7.74 -3.99
CA GLY A 48 -19.90 8.52 -3.32
C GLY A 48 -20.63 7.76 -2.21
N VAL A 49 -20.46 6.45 -2.10
CA VAL A 49 -20.99 5.63 -1.01
C VAL A 49 -20.11 5.75 0.24
N LYS A 50 -18.79 5.87 0.08
CA LYS A 50 -17.82 5.91 1.19
C LYS A 50 -17.58 7.32 1.74
N TYR A 51 -17.89 8.36 0.95
CA TYR A 51 -17.73 9.77 1.35
C TYR A 51 -19.10 10.41 1.56
N LYS A 52 -19.51 10.58 2.83
CA LYS A 52 -20.77 11.28 3.20
C LYS A 52 -20.68 12.77 2.83
N ASN A 53 -19.56 13.41 3.13
CA ASN A 53 -19.25 14.79 2.73
C ASN A 53 -18.53 14.74 1.38
N LYS A 54 -19.23 15.07 0.32
CA LYS A 54 -18.72 15.07 -1.04
C LYS A 54 -18.02 16.40 -1.31
N LEU A 55 -16.70 16.46 -1.07
CA LEU A 55 -15.90 17.60 -1.46
C LEU A 55 -15.84 17.67 -2.99
N SER A 56 -15.85 18.88 -3.53
CA SER A 56 -15.66 19.12 -4.98
C SER A 56 -14.18 19.22 -5.35
N GLU A 57 -13.31 19.55 -4.37
CA GLU A 57 -11.88 19.76 -4.57
C GLU A 57 -11.09 19.36 -3.32
N TYR A 58 -9.87 18.84 -3.53
CA TYR A 58 -8.90 18.53 -2.48
C TYR A 58 -7.48 18.52 -3.06
N ASN A 59 -6.50 19.14 -2.39
CA ASN A 59 -5.11 19.33 -2.88
C ASN A 59 -5.05 19.90 -4.31
N GLY A 60 -5.94 20.83 -4.67
CA GLY A 60 -6.03 21.37 -6.02
C GLY A 60 -6.58 20.39 -7.07
N ALA A 61 -6.93 19.17 -6.70
CA ALA A 61 -7.54 18.21 -7.58
C ALA A 61 -9.08 18.29 -7.51
N ARG A 62 -9.73 18.28 -8.68
CA ARG A 62 -11.17 18.12 -8.79
C ARG A 62 -11.58 16.71 -8.36
N LEU A 63 -12.65 16.59 -7.54
CA LEU A 63 -13.18 15.32 -7.09
C LEU A 63 -14.51 15.01 -7.78
N GLU A 64 -14.59 13.86 -8.46
CA GLU A 64 -15.83 13.37 -9.08
C GLU A 64 -16.37 12.15 -8.34
N HIS A 65 -17.61 12.26 -7.83
CA HIS A 65 -18.23 11.22 -7.02
C HIS A 65 -19.15 10.32 -7.86
N ILE A 66 -18.91 9.00 -7.78
CA ILE A 66 -19.77 7.97 -8.37
C ILE A 66 -20.41 7.18 -7.23
N ASN A 67 -21.75 7.02 -7.27
CA ASN A 67 -22.50 6.32 -6.21
C ASN A 67 -22.41 4.79 -6.33
N LEU A 68 -21.16 4.29 -6.35
CA LEU A 68 -20.80 2.88 -6.34
C LEU A 68 -19.65 2.67 -5.36
N ASN A 69 -19.48 1.44 -4.85
CA ASN A 69 -18.29 1.08 -4.11
C ASN A 69 -17.10 0.89 -5.07
N ALA A 70 -15.94 1.46 -4.73
CA ALA A 70 -14.71 1.24 -5.46
C ALA A 70 -14.05 -0.12 -5.16
N ASN A 71 -14.61 -0.91 -4.24
CA ASN A 71 -14.12 -2.22 -3.86
C ASN A 71 -15.16 -3.31 -4.12
N GLY A 72 -14.70 -4.56 -4.30
CA GLY A 72 -15.55 -5.72 -4.56
C GLY A 72 -16.16 -5.66 -5.97
N ILE A 73 -17.29 -6.34 -6.18
CA ILE A 73 -17.89 -6.49 -7.51
C ILE A 73 -18.33 -5.15 -8.14
N GLN A 74 -18.65 -4.14 -7.32
CA GLN A 74 -19.02 -2.80 -7.79
C GLN A 74 -17.83 -2.00 -8.31
N SER A 75 -16.58 -2.41 -8.02
CA SER A 75 -15.39 -1.75 -8.58
C SER A 75 -15.38 -1.80 -10.11
N ILE A 76 -15.89 -2.86 -10.71
CA ILE A 76 -15.93 -3.02 -12.16
C ILE A 76 -16.76 -1.88 -12.84
N PRO A 77 -18.04 -1.71 -12.56
CA PRO A 77 -18.81 -0.60 -13.14
C PRO A 77 -18.32 0.76 -12.64
N TYR A 78 -17.79 0.87 -11.42
CA TYR A 78 -17.22 2.11 -10.90
C TYR A 78 -16.05 2.57 -11.77
N ASP A 79 -15.08 1.71 -12.04
CA ASP A 79 -13.90 2.04 -12.85
C ASP A 79 -14.26 2.27 -14.30
N ILE A 80 -15.15 1.46 -14.91
CA ILE A 80 -15.62 1.66 -16.29
C ILE A 80 -16.25 3.04 -16.45
N ILE A 81 -17.13 3.46 -15.53
CA ILE A 81 -17.77 4.79 -15.57
C ILE A 81 -16.71 5.89 -15.39
N SER A 82 -15.75 5.70 -14.49
CA SER A 82 -14.65 6.64 -14.25
C SER A 82 -13.79 6.82 -15.50
N ILE A 83 -13.38 5.73 -16.14
CA ILE A 83 -12.62 5.74 -17.41
C ILE A 83 -13.44 6.43 -18.51
N TYR A 84 -14.70 6.05 -18.70
CA TYR A 84 -15.58 6.64 -19.72
C TYR A 84 -15.75 8.16 -19.55
N ARG A 85 -15.92 8.63 -18.29
CA ARG A 85 -16.03 10.08 -18.03
C ARG A 85 -14.70 10.80 -18.28
N SER A 86 -13.58 10.18 -17.93
CA SER A 86 -12.23 10.71 -18.15
C SER A 86 -11.92 11.00 -19.62
N LEU A 87 -12.40 10.15 -20.54
CA LEU A 87 -12.18 10.32 -21.99
C LEU A 87 -12.69 11.66 -22.55
N LYS A 88 -13.57 12.34 -21.82
CA LYS A 88 -14.15 13.62 -22.29
C LYS A 88 -13.24 14.81 -22.04
N PHE A 89 -12.24 14.68 -21.16
CA PHE A 89 -11.45 15.85 -20.74
C PHE A 89 -9.97 15.55 -20.45
N ALA A 90 -9.62 14.28 -20.11
CA ALA A 90 -8.29 13.95 -19.67
C ALA A 90 -7.32 13.73 -20.83
N ASP A 91 -6.14 14.32 -20.76
CA ASP A 91 -5.03 14.04 -21.65
C ASP A 91 -4.36 12.70 -21.29
N THR A 92 -4.31 12.39 -19.97
CA THR A 92 -3.77 11.13 -19.42
C THR A 92 -4.75 10.53 -18.40
N ILE A 93 -4.95 9.22 -18.44
CA ILE A 93 -5.76 8.47 -17.48
C ILE A 93 -4.83 7.50 -16.75
N LEU A 94 -4.61 7.73 -15.46
CA LEU A 94 -3.90 6.82 -14.55
C LEU A 94 -4.93 5.88 -13.92
N ILE A 95 -4.82 4.59 -14.20
CA ILE A 95 -5.69 3.54 -13.68
C ILE A 95 -4.92 2.75 -12.63
N LEU A 96 -5.44 2.72 -11.41
CA LEU A 96 -4.89 2.03 -10.26
C LEU A 96 -5.68 0.74 -10.01
N GLY A 97 -5.08 -0.40 -10.32
CA GLY A 97 -5.73 -1.71 -10.34
C GLY A 97 -6.28 -2.08 -11.71
N VAL A 98 -6.94 -3.23 -11.79
CA VAL A 98 -7.36 -3.82 -13.07
C VAL A 98 -8.87 -4.02 -13.23
N SER A 99 -9.67 -3.68 -12.22
CA SER A 99 -11.11 -4.04 -12.18
C SER A 99 -11.90 -3.57 -13.39
N GLY A 100 -11.68 -2.34 -13.87
CA GLY A 100 -12.36 -1.75 -15.03
C GLY A 100 -11.64 -1.93 -16.35
N CYS A 101 -10.45 -2.53 -16.37
CA CYS A 101 -9.59 -2.57 -17.56
C CYS A 101 -10.15 -3.43 -18.71
N ILE A 102 -11.15 -4.28 -18.44
CA ILE A 102 -11.90 -4.99 -19.49
C ILE A 102 -12.52 -4.02 -20.53
N PHE A 103 -12.69 -2.76 -20.17
CA PHE A 103 -13.21 -1.71 -21.06
C PHE A 103 -12.14 -1.08 -21.97
N LEU A 104 -10.85 -1.28 -21.73
CA LEU A 104 -9.75 -0.64 -22.49
C LEU A 104 -9.74 -0.90 -23.99
N PRO A 105 -10.12 -2.07 -24.53
CA PRO A 105 -10.22 -2.27 -25.98
C PRO A 105 -11.17 -1.25 -26.65
N PHE A 106 -12.27 -0.89 -25.99
CA PHE A 106 -13.20 0.13 -26.48
C PHE A 106 -12.60 1.54 -26.36
N VAL A 107 -11.87 1.81 -25.27
CA VAL A 107 -11.17 3.09 -25.09
C VAL A 107 -10.22 3.38 -26.22
N LYS A 108 -9.45 2.38 -26.65
CA LYS A 108 -8.49 2.51 -27.76
C LYS A 108 -9.12 2.76 -29.12
N LEU A 109 -10.39 2.39 -29.30
CA LEU A 109 -11.11 2.64 -30.55
C LEU A 109 -11.64 4.10 -30.64
N PHE A 110 -11.92 4.74 -29.50
CA PHE A 110 -12.65 6.00 -29.46
C PHE A 110 -11.96 7.12 -28.67
N GLY A 111 -10.86 6.83 -27.97
CA GLY A 111 -10.17 7.77 -27.10
C GLY A 111 -8.76 8.12 -27.61
N ASN A 112 -8.35 9.38 -27.35
CA ASN A 112 -7.00 9.88 -27.63
C ASN A 112 -6.17 10.08 -26.34
N SER A 113 -6.75 9.79 -25.19
CA SER A 113 -6.04 9.91 -23.91
C SER A 113 -4.95 8.86 -23.79
N LYS A 114 -3.81 9.25 -23.24
CA LYS A 114 -2.75 8.31 -22.85
C LYS A 114 -3.24 7.46 -21.67
N ILE A 115 -3.18 6.15 -21.80
CA ILE A 115 -3.62 5.21 -20.76
C ILE A 115 -2.40 4.66 -20.04
N ILE A 116 -2.30 4.97 -18.75
CA ILE A 116 -1.28 4.45 -17.85
C ILE A 116 -1.97 3.52 -16.85
N VAL A 117 -1.49 2.27 -16.74
CA VAL A 117 -2.05 1.30 -15.79
C VAL A 117 -1.00 0.87 -14.79
N ASN A 118 -1.36 0.91 -13.50
CA ASN A 118 -0.63 0.20 -12.46
C ASN A 118 -1.51 -1.00 -12.03
N PRO A 119 -1.15 -2.24 -12.44
CA PRO A 119 -2.01 -3.41 -12.25
C PRO A 119 -2.07 -3.92 -10.81
N ASP A 120 -1.33 -3.28 -9.87
CA ASP A 120 -1.11 -3.80 -8.51
C ASP A 120 -0.26 -5.09 -8.51
N GLY A 121 -0.06 -5.70 -7.35
CA GLY A 121 0.71 -6.94 -7.24
C GLY A 121 -0.19 -8.18 -7.28
N LEU A 122 -0.33 -8.83 -8.43
CA LEU A 122 -0.90 -10.18 -8.58
C LEU A 122 -2.23 -10.41 -7.79
N GLU A 123 -3.17 -9.45 -7.84
CA GLU A 123 -4.43 -9.48 -7.07
C GLU A 123 -5.20 -10.81 -7.27
N TRP A 124 -5.12 -11.40 -8.46
CA TRP A 124 -5.77 -12.67 -8.76
C TRP A 124 -5.18 -13.86 -8.00
N LYS A 125 -3.97 -13.77 -7.44
CA LYS A 125 -3.36 -14.84 -6.63
C LYS A 125 -3.88 -14.87 -5.19
N ARG A 126 -4.52 -13.80 -4.71
CA ARG A 126 -4.98 -13.72 -3.32
C ARG A 126 -6.03 -14.78 -3.00
N GLU A 127 -5.92 -15.41 -1.85
CA GLU A 127 -6.76 -16.53 -1.44
C GLU A 127 -8.23 -16.14 -1.21
N LYS A 128 -8.49 -14.87 -0.88
CA LYS A 128 -9.86 -14.35 -0.69
C LYS A 128 -10.76 -14.46 -1.93
N TRP A 129 -10.18 -14.66 -3.12
CA TRP A 129 -10.94 -14.72 -4.37
C TRP A 129 -11.28 -16.15 -4.76
N GLY A 130 -12.56 -16.41 -5.06
CA GLY A 130 -12.99 -17.65 -5.70
C GLY A 130 -12.44 -17.77 -7.14
N TRP A 131 -12.49 -18.99 -7.70
CA TRP A 131 -11.89 -19.30 -9.02
C TRP A 131 -12.37 -18.39 -10.16
N PHE A 132 -13.67 -18.02 -10.18
CA PHE A 132 -14.24 -17.16 -11.20
C PHE A 132 -13.68 -15.72 -11.10
N ALA A 133 -13.58 -15.19 -9.88
CA ALA A 133 -12.99 -13.88 -9.65
C ALA A 133 -11.49 -13.86 -10.02
N LYS A 134 -10.76 -14.91 -9.69
CA LYS A 134 -9.35 -15.09 -10.09
C LYS A 134 -9.20 -15.09 -11.62
N TRP A 135 -10.05 -15.85 -12.32
CA TRP A 135 -10.07 -15.89 -13.78
C TRP A 135 -10.38 -14.51 -14.39
N PHE A 136 -11.41 -13.83 -13.87
CA PHE A 136 -11.79 -12.49 -14.34
C PHE A 136 -10.67 -11.47 -14.11
N LEU A 137 -10.06 -11.45 -12.92
CA LEU A 137 -8.97 -10.53 -12.59
C LEU A 137 -7.73 -10.80 -13.47
N LYS A 138 -7.40 -12.07 -13.73
CA LYS A 138 -6.30 -12.42 -14.64
C LYS A 138 -6.57 -12.00 -16.09
N LEU A 139 -7.81 -12.17 -16.56
CA LEU A 139 -8.21 -11.69 -17.89
C LEU A 139 -8.14 -10.15 -17.96
N SER A 140 -8.64 -9.47 -16.94
CA SER A 140 -8.63 -8.00 -16.87
C SER A 140 -7.20 -7.45 -16.78
N GLU A 141 -6.30 -8.11 -16.04
CA GLU A 141 -4.86 -7.80 -16.00
C GLU A 141 -4.20 -7.95 -17.37
N ASN A 142 -4.49 -9.04 -18.08
CA ASN A 142 -3.98 -9.25 -19.45
C ASN A 142 -4.42 -8.12 -20.39
N ILE A 143 -5.70 -7.75 -20.34
CA ILE A 143 -6.24 -6.64 -21.14
C ILE A 143 -5.58 -5.32 -20.70
N ALA A 144 -5.45 -5.07 -19.40
CA ALA A 144 -4.83 -3.88 -18.85
C ALA A 144 -3.41 -3.69 -19.41
N VAL A 145 -2.58 -4.72 -19.28
CA VAL A 145 -1.18 -4.68 -19.72
C VAL A 145 -1.06 -4.52 -21.24
N LYS A 146 -1.90 -5.22 -22.04
CA LYS A 146 -1.83 -5.18 -23.50
C LYS A 146 -2.38 -3.90 -24.13
N PHE A 147 -3.34 -3.24 -23.48
CA PHE A 147 -4.00 -2.06 -24.03
C PHE A 147 -3.57 -0.75 -23.38
N ALA A 148 -2.73 -0.78 -22.34
CA ALA A 148 -2.09 0.41 -21.82
C ALA A 148 -1.08 1.00 -22.81
N ASP A 149 -0.89 2.32 -22.77
CA ASP A 149 0.24 2.98 -23.44
C ASP A 149 1.52 2.86 -22.61
N LEU A 150 1.35 2.72 -21.28
CA LEU A 150 2.41 2.50 -20.33
C LEU A 150 1.90 1.66 -19.16
N VAL A 151 2.68 0.69 -18.74
CA VAL A 151 2.46 -0.09 -17.53
C VAL A 151 3.41 0.39 -16.45
N ILE A 152 2.91 0.64 -15.25
CA ILE A 152 3.71 0.94 -14.06
C ILE A 152 3.69 -0.28 -13.16
N THR A 153 4.85 -0.65 -12.64
CA THR A 153 5.01 -1.67 -11.60
C THR A 153 5.72 -1.05 -10.40
N ASP A 154 5.37 -1.48 -9.21
CA ASP A 154 5.87 -0.89 -7.97
C ASP A 154 7.06 -1.66 -7.37
N ASN A 155 7.44 -2.79 -8.00
CA ASN A 155 8.51 -3.67 -7.53
C ASN A 155 9.14 -4.41 -8.71
N LYS A 156 10.45 -4.65 -8.67
CA LYS A 156 11.16 -5.37 -9.76
C LYS A 156 10.66 -6.81 -9.96
N ALA A 157 10.21 -7.48 -8.90
CA ALA A 157 9.65 -8.81 -9.04
C ALA A 157 8.33 -8.79 -9.83
N ILE A 158 7.50 -7.73 -9.65
CA ILE A 158 6.30 -7.52 -10.47
C ILE A 158 6.67 -7.09 -11.89
N GLN A 159 7.69 -6.25 -12.03
CA GLN A 159 8.21 -5.86 -13.36
C GLN A 159 8.65 -7.09 -14.16
N GLN A 160 9.43 -7.97 -13.54
CA GLN A 160 9.86 -9.23 -14.17
C GLN A 160 8.67 -10.11 -14.55
N TYR A 161 7.69 -10.24 -13.64
CA TYR A 161 6.46 -10.98 -13.92
C TYR A 161 5.70 -10.42 -15.13
N VAL A 162 5.56 -9.09 -15.26
CA VAL A 162 4.89 -8.45 -16.40
C VAL A 162 5.65 -8.73 -17.71
N THR A 163 6.96 -8.65 -17.66
CA THR A 163 7.80 -8.98 -18.83
C THR A 163 7.69 -10.46 -19.21
N ASP A 164 7.80 -11.37 -18.26
CA ASP A 164 7.78 -12.82 -18.51
C ASP A 164 6.41 -13.33 -18.98
N GLU A 165 5.34 -12.81 -18.38
CA GLU A 165 3.98 -13.28 -18.64
C GLU A 165 3.35 -12.64 -19.88
N TYR A 166 3.66 -11.36 -20.14
CA TYR A 166 2.96 -10.57 -21.16
C TYR A 166 3.89 -10.08 -22.29
N GLY A 167 5.21 -10.14 -22.10
CA GLY A 167 6.18 -9.61 -23.06
C GLY A 167 6.13 -8.08 -23.19
N VAL A 168 5.75 -7.38 -22.13
CA VAL A 168 5.59 -5.93 -22.09
C VAL A 168 6.57 -5.32 -21.11
N ASP A 169 7.24 -4.25 -21.51
CA ASP A 169 8.09 -3.45 -20.63
C ASP A 169 7.23 -2.56 -19.73
N SER A 170 7.71 -2.30 -18.53
CA SER A 170 7.03 -1.44 -17.57
C SER A 170 7.98 -0.49 -16.86
N GLU A 171 7.46 0.66 -16.42
CA GLU A 171 8.19 1.61 -15.58
C GLU A 171 8.12 1.22 -14.12
N LEU A 172 9.28 1.25 -13.45
CA LEU A 172 9.37 0.93 -12.02
C LEU A 172 9.15 2.19 -11.17
N ILE A 173 7.95 2.31 -10.59
CA ILE A 173 7.59 3.42 -9.72
C ILE A 173 6.94 2.86 -8.45
N ALA A 174 7.69 2.84 -7.36
CA ALA A 174 7.26 2.34 -6.05
C ALA A 174 6.37 3.35 -5.29
N TYR A 175 6.30 3.23 -3.97
CA TYR A 175 5.59 4.12 -3.07
C TYR A 175 6.55 4.98 -2.25
N GLY A 176 6.10 6.17 -1.81
CA GLY A 176 6.81 6.98 -0.82
C GLY A 176 6.42 6.60 0.61
N GLY A 177 7.37 6.73 1.53
CA GLY A 177 7.18 6.46 2.97
C GLY A 177 7.38 7.69 3.87
N ASP A 178 7.79 8.81 3.30
CA ASP A 178 8.20 10.04 4.02
C ASP A 178 7.03 10.88 4.58
N HIS A 179 5.79 10.41 4.45
CA HIS A 179 4.64 10.95 5.18
C HIS A 179 4.52 10.39 6.60
N ALA A 180 5.25 9.30 6.92
CA ALA A 180 5.34 8.77 8.26
C ALA A 180 6.29 9.63 9.12
N ASN A 181 5.83 10.03 10.30
CA ASN A 181 6.57 10.96 11.16
C ASN A 181 7.06 10.29 12.44
N LYS A 182 8.21 10.76 12.94
CA LYS A 182 8.65 10.41 14.30
C LYS A 182 7.85 11.23 15.30
N GLU A 183 7.10 10.55 16.16
CA GLU A 183 6.29 11.17 17.20
C GLU A 183 6.88 10.88 18.59
N CYS A 184 6.77 11.85 19.48
CA CYS A 184 7.17 11.67 20.89
C CYS A 184 6.04 11.03 21.67
N ILE A 185 6.34 10.02 22.49
CA ILE A 185 5.39 9.41 23.42
C ILE A 185 5.08 10.43 24.53
N LYS A 186 3.79 10.66 24.79
CA LYS A 186 3.31 11.46 25.89
C LYS A 186 2.86 10.58 27.07
N ASP A 187 2.69 11.17 28.24
CA ASP A 187 2.20 10.44 29.41
C ASP A 187 0.76 9.90 29.20
N GLU A 188 -0.06 10.63 28.45
CA GLU A 188 -1.41 10.19 28.06
C GLU A 188 -1.37 8.91 27.21
N ASP A 189 -0.41 8.81 26.27
CA ASP A 189 -0.23 7.64 25.42
C ASP A 189 0.15 6.41 26.26
N LYS A 190 0.98 6.59 27.29
CA LYS A 190 1.38 5.50 28.19
C LYS A 190 0.25 5.02 29.09
N ILE A 191 -0.68 5.93 29.44
CA ILE A 191 -1.89 5.56 30.19
C ILE A 191 -2.80 4.71 29.31
N GLN A 192 -2.92 5.10 28.03
CA GLN A 192 -3.75 4.38 27.05
C GLN A 192 -3.12 3.04 26.63
N TYR A 193 -1.81 3.02 26.46
CA TYR A 193 -1.04 1.87 25.93
C TYR A 193 0.13 1.57 26.87
N ALA A 194 -0.10 0.70 27.86
CA ALA A 194 0.89 0.37 28.88
C ALA A 194 2.22 -0.20 28.29
N PHE A 195 2.17 -0.86 27.12
CA PHE A 195 3.36 -1.37 26.44
C PHE A 195 4.34 -0.29 25.96
N LEU A 196 3.90 0.97 25.88
CA LEU A 196 4.79 2.10 25.53
C LEU A 196 5.86 2.41 26.59
N ASN A 197 5.78 1.79 27.78
CA ASN A 197 6.81 1.91 28.81
C ASN A 197 7.99 0.97 28.56
N ASP A 198 7.84 0.00 27.66
CA ASP A 198 8.81 -1.07 27.42
C ASP A 198 9.19 -1.15 25.93
N LYS A 199 10.12 -2.05 25.61
CA LYS A 199 10.40 -2.44 24.22
C LYS A 199 9.23 -3.26 23.69
N TYR A 200 8.81 -3.03 22.44
CA TYR A 200 7.78 -3.83 21.78
C TYR A 200 8.04 -3.99 20.29
N ALA A 201 7.57 -5.10 19.73
CA ALA A 201 7.47 -5.29 18.30
C ALA A 201 6.18 -4.66 17.79
N PHE A 202 6.19 -4.10 16.57
CA PHE A 202 5.03 -3.45 15.99
C PHE A 202 4.73 -3.93 14.57
N LYS A 203 3.45 -4.03 14.25
CA LYS A 203 2.95 -4.29 12.90
C LYS A 203 1.61 -3.58 12.69
N VAL A 204 1.41 -2.99 11.51
CA VAL A 204 0.11 -2.51 11.05
C VAL A 204 -0.22 -3.12 9.69
N CYS A 205 -1.40 -3.73 9.56
CA CYS A 205 -1.80 -4.38 8.31
C CYS A 205 -3.31 -4.66 8.26
N ARG A 206 -3.79 -5.06 7.10
CA ARG A 206 -5.07 -5.75 6.99
C ARG A 206 -4.94 -7.14 7.63
N ILE A 207 -5.99 -7.57 8.34
CA ILE A 207 -6.01 -8.90 8.95
C ILE A 207 -6.46 -9.91 7.89
N GLU A 208 -5.48 -10.36 7.10
CA GLU A 208 -5.67 -11.28 5.98
C GLU A 208 -4.53 -12.32 5.97
N PRO A 209 -4.75 -13.54 5.43
CA PRO A 209 -3.75 -14.64 5.47
C PRO A 209 -2.39 -14.25 4.87
N GLU A 210 -2.37 -13.48 3.80
CA GLU A 210 -1.14 -13.01 3.17
C GLU A 210 -0.25 -12.11 4.05
N ASN A 211 -0.72 -11.73 5.24
CA ASN A 211 0.10 -11.03 6.24
C ASN A 211 0.79 -11.95 7.24
N ASN A 212 0.61 -13.28 7.10
CA ASN A 212 1.25 -14.32 7.90
C ASN A 212 1.13 -14.07 9.42
N LEU A 213 -0.06 -13.60 9.85
CA LEU A 213 -0.31 -13.28 11.25
C LEU A 213 -0.34 -14.51 12.14
N ASP A 214 -0.76 -15.64 11.61
CA ASP A 214 -0.72 -16.94 12.28
C ASP A 214 0.71 -17.32 12.66
N ILE A 215 1.67 -17.18 11.75
CA ILE A 215 3.11 -17.42 12.00
C ILE A 215 3.64 -16.45 13.04
N ILE A 216 3.33 -15.15 12.92
CA ILE A 216 3.80 -14.11 13.82
C ILE A 216 3.24 -14.32 15.23
N LEU A 217 1.92 -14.47 15.36
CA LEU A 217 1.28 -14.66 16.66
C LEU A 217 1.71 -15.97 17.33
N GLU A 218 1.89 -17.02 16.53
CA GLU A 218 2.37 -18.29 17.06
C GLU A 218 3.82 -18.15 17.58
N ALA A 219 4.72 -17.47 16.84
CA ALA A 219 6.08 -17.23 17.31
C ALA A 219 6.11 -16.45 18.63
N PHE A 220 5.32 -15.37 18.72
CA PHE A 220 5.23 -14.58 19.96
C PHE A 220 4.52 -15.32 21.11
N SER A 221 3.73 -16.35 20.85
CA SER A 221 3.18 -17.19 21.93
C SER A 221 4.24 -18.03 22.63
N PHE A 222 5.40 -18.26 21.99
CA PHE A 222 6.57 -18.94 22.58
C PHE A 222 7.61 -17.94 23.10
N CYS A 223 7.76 -16.78 22.45
CA CYS A 223 8.73 -15.75 22.82
C CYS A 223 8.04 -14.58 23.53
N ASN A 224 8.34 -14.39 24.82
CA ASN A 224 7.72 -13.36 25.67
C ASN A 224 8.70 -12.31 26.20
N SER A 225 9.88 -12.20 25.60
CA SER A 225 10.92 -11.24 26.02
C SER A 225 10.49 -9.79 25.92
N PHE A 226 9.57 -9.49 25.01
CA PHE A 226 8.89 -8.22 24.83
C PHE A 226 7.56 -8.41 24.08
N PRO A 227 6.59 -7.51 24.24
CA PRO A 227 5.28 -7.66 23.60
C PRO A 227 5.33 -7.42 22.10
N VAL A 228 4.33 -7.98 21.39
CA VAL A 228 3.97 -7.61 20.02
C VAL A 228 2.66 -6.86 20.00
N VAL A 229 2.64 -5.77 19.23
CA VAL A 229 1.45 -4.91 19.01
C VAL A 229 1.08 -4.96 17.53
N ILE A 230 -0.11 -5.45 17.24
CA ILE A 230 -0.61 -5.59 15.87
C ILE A 230 -1.90 -4.77 15.73
N VAL A 231 -1.85 -3.77 14.84
CA VAL A 231 -2.99 -2.89 14.54
C VAL A 231 -3.68 -3.34 13.26
N GLY A 232 -4.99 -3.58 13.32
CA GLY A 232 -5.77 -3.96 12.16
C GLY A 232 -7.24 -4.25 12.46
N ASN A 233 -8.04 -4.48 11.44
CA ASN A 233 -9.45 -4.79 11.59
C ASN A 233 -9.67 -6.30 11.78
N TRP A 234 -9.62 -6.74 13.01
CA TRP A 234 -9.76 -8.15 13.43
C TRP A 234 -11.16 -8.73 13.20
N SER A 235 -12.16 -7.88 13.10
CA SER A 235 -13.57 -8.29 12.91
C SER A 235 -13.99 -8.37 11.44
N ASN A 236 -13.06 -8.09 10.50
CA ASN A 236 -13.39 -8.00 9.08
C ASN A 236 -13.53 -9.37 8.38
N SER A 237 -13.02 -10.46 8.99
CA SER A 237 -13.03 -11.81 8.42
C SER A 237 -13.03 -12.85 9.54
N ASP A 238 -13.48 -14.07 9.21
CA ASP A 238 -13.43 -15.22 10.13
C ASP A 238 -11.99 -15.51 10.58
N TYR A 239 -11.02 -15.39 9.67
CA TYR A 239 -9.59 -15.51 9.96
C TYR A 239 -9.15 -14.58 11.10
N GLY A 240 -9.55 -13.30 11.05
CA GLY A 240 -9.20 -12.33 12.09
C GLY A 240 -9.86 -12.66 13.43
N VAL A 241 -11.13 -13.05 13.41
CA VAL A 241 -11.88 -13.44 14.62
C VAL A 241 -11.26 -14.67 15.29
N GLU A 242 -10.93 -15.70 14.51
CA GLU A 242 -10.30 -16.93 15.00
C GLU A 242 -8.92 -16.66 15.61
N LEU A 243 -8.08 -15.85 14.95
CA LEU A 243 -6.78 -15.48 15.51
C LEU A 243 -6.94 -14.70 16.82
N ARG A 244 -7.86 -13.73 16.87
CA ARG A 244 -8.10 -12.95 18.10
C ARG A 244 -8.50 -13.87 19.25
N GLN A 245 -9.46 -14.75 19.05
CA GLN A 245 -9.91 -15.73 20.06
C GLN A 245 -8.80 -16.67 20.53
N LYS A 246 -7.95 -17.11 19.60
CA LYS A 246 -6.84 -18.04 19.90
C LYS A 246 -5.76 -17.40 20.76
N TYR A 247 -5.45 -16.10 20.52
CA TYR A 247 -4.28 -15.45 21.11
C TYR A 247 -4.61 -14.40 22.19
N GLU A 248 -5.87 -14.03 22.43
CA GLU A 248 -6.27 -13.06 23.48
C GLU A 248 -5.85 -13.45 24.91
N LYS A 249 -5.59 -14.72 25.16
CA LYS A 249 -5.10 -15.24 26.45
C LYS A 249 -3.65 -14.85 26.76
N TYR A 250 -2.88 -14.39 25.78
CA TYR A 250 -1.47 -14.00 25.96
C TYR A 250 -1.38 -12.49 26.26
N GLN A 251 -1.02 -12.11 27.49
CA GLN A 251 -1.01 -10.72 27.94
C GLN A 251 0.02 -9.82 27.21
N HIS A 252 1.04 -10.41 26.59
CA HIS A 252 2.07 -9.71 25.83
C HIS A 252 1.76 -9.65 24.31
N ILE A 253 0.60 -10.10 23.88
CA ILE A 253 0.13 -10.01 22.49
C ILE A 253 -1.03 -9.00 22.45
N TYR A 254 -0.77 -7.83 21.90
CA TYR A 254 -1.74 -6.74 21.78
C TYR A 254 -2.32 -6.71 20.37
N MET A 255 -3.59 -7.04 20.24
CA MET A 255 -4.35 -7.03 18.99
C MET A 255 -5.29 -5.82 18.99
N LEU A 256 -4.78 -4.67 18.52
CA LEU A 256 -5.50 -3.41 18.53
C LEU A 256 -6.43 -3.28 17.33
N ASP A 257 -7.56 -2.60 17.53
CA ASP A 257 -8.47 -2.22 16.48
C ASP A 257 -7.87 -1.16 15.54
N PRO A 258 -8.45 -0.90 14.35
CA PRO A 258 -7.88 0.02 13.38
C PRO A 258 -7.69 1.44 13.95
N ILE A 259 -6.52 1.99 13.76
CA ILE A 259 -6.19 3.38 14.11
C ILE A 259 -6.04 4.16 12.80
N TYR A 260 -6.95 5.12 12.55
CA TYR A 260 -6.97 5.91 11.32
C TYR A 260 -6.36 7.30 11.48
N ASN A 261 -6.11 7.73 12.71
CA ASN A 261 -5.39 8.97 12.98
C ASN A 261 -3.90 8.73 12.70
N GLN A 262 -3.32 9.48 11.75
CA GLN A 262 -1.93 9.32 11.34
C GLN A 262 -0.96 9.52 12.50
N LYS A 263 -1.22 10.52 13.35
CA LYS A 263 -0.36 10.80 14.49
C LYS A 263 -0.34 9.68 15.50
N ASP A 264 -1.50 9.08 15.79
CA ASP A 264 -1.60 7.99 16.78
C ASP A 264 -0.89 6.73 16.25
N ILE A 265 -1.08 6.39 14.96
CA ILE A 265 -0.38 5.26 14.36
C ILE A 265 1.13 5.50 14.28
N ASP A 266 1.55 6.73 13.98
CA ASP A 266 2.96 7.11 13.95
C ASP A 266 3.59 7.10 15.35
N THR A 267 2.85 7.50 16.40
CA THR A 267 3.30 7.36 17.79
C THR A 267 3.64 5.90 18.10
N LEU A 268 2.74 4.98 17.76
CA LEU A 268 2.97 3.55 18.02
C LEU A 268 4.09 2.98 17.14
N ARG A 269 4.13 3.33 15.86
CA ARG A 269 5.09 2.79 14.90
C ARG A 269 6.50 3.34 15.10
N SER A 270 6.65 4.66 15.24
CA SER A 270 7.97 5.29 15.31
C SER A 270 8.74 5.00 16.60
N ASN A 271 8.07 4.54 17.64
CA ASN A 271 8.68 4.23 18.94
C ASN A 271 8.83 2.72 19.19
N CYS A 272 8.51 1.86 18.23
CA CYS A 272 8.70 0.43 18.40
C CYS A 272 10.19 0.07 18.41
N PHE A 273 10.51 -0.99 19.15
CA PHE A 273 11.86 -1.55 19.18
C PHE A 273 12.22 -2.24 17.86
N ILE A 274 11.24 -2.90 17.22
CA ILE A 274 11.40 -3.61 15.96
C ILE A 274 10.08 -3.65 15.19
N TYR A 275 10.15 -3.50 13.88
CA TYR A 275 8.98 -3.62 12.99
C TYR A 275 8.91 -5.01 12.37
N ILE A 276 7.74 -5.67 12.46
CA ILE A 276 7.52 -6.99 11.87
C ILE A 276 6.70 -6.84 10.59
N HIS A 277 7.27 -7.27 9.46
CA HIS A 277 6.60 -7.21 8.17
C HIS A 277 6.31 -8.62 7.63
N GLY A 278 5.09 -9.12 7.83
CA GLY A 278 4.70 -10.47 7.42
C GLY A 278 4.07 -10.57 6.03
N HIS A 279 3.97 -9.47 5.26
CA HIS A 279 3.25 -9.49 3.98
C HIS A 279 3.98 -10.32 2.93
N SER A 280 3.26 -11.24 2.25
CA SER A 280 3.81 -12.20 1.29
C SER A 280 3.21 -12.11 -0.11
N ALA A 281 2.31 -11.15 -0.37
CA ALA A 281 1.64 -11.00 -1.66
C ALA A 281 1.77 -9.57 -2.18
N GLY A 282 1.99 -9.41 -3.47
CA GLY A 282 2.04 -8.11 -4.12
C GLY A 282 3.45 -7.54 -4.27
N GLY A 283 3.54 -6.25 -4.53
CA GLY A 283 4.78 -5.51 -4.80
C GLY A 283 5.36 -4.83 -3.56
N THR A 284 5.77 -3.56 -3.73
CA THR A 284 6.26 -2.72 -2.63
C THR A 284 5.11 -2.35 -1.69
N ASN A 285 5.23 -2.77 -0.44
CA ASN A 285 4.18 -2.51 0.54
C ASN A 285 4.36 -1.14 1.22
N PRO A 286 3.37 -0.23 1.20
CA PRO A 286 3.47 1.08 1.83
C PRO A 286 3.91 1.05 3.30
N SER A 287 3.37 0.11 4.11
CA SER A 287 3.75 0.04 5.53
C SER A 287 5.19 -0.40 5.77
N LEU A 288 5.81 -1.10 4.80
CA LEU A 288 7.23 -1.45 4.85
C LEU A 288 8.10 -0.21 4.58
N VAL A 289 7.82 0.52 3.51
CA VAL A 289 8.61 1.74 3.19
C VAL A 289 8.43 2.84 4.22
N GLU A 290 7.27 2.95 4.86
CA GLU A 290 7.03 3.83 6.01
C GLU A 290 7.92 3.45 7.21
N ALA A 291 8.01 2.16 7.54
CA ALA A 291 8.88 1.67 8.61
C ALA A 291 10.36 1.87 8.28
N MET A 292 10.75 1.66 7.01
CA MET A 292 12.10 1.93 6.52
C MET A 292 12.44 3.42 6.63
N PHE A 293 11.52 4.30 6.23
CA PHE A 293 11.72 5.76 6.31
C PHE A 293 11.89 6.24 7.75
N LEU A 294 11.16 5.66 8.69
CA LEU A 294 11.32 5.94 10.12
C LEU A 294 12.66 5.43 10.69
N GLY A 295 13.41 4.64 9.93
CA GLY A 295 14.70 4.06 10.36
C GLY A 295 14.51 3.02 11.46
N LEU A 296 13.53 2.14 11.31
CA LEU A 296 13.28 1.05 12.23
C LEU A 296 14.07 -0.20 11.82
N PRO A 297 14.55 -1.01 12.78
CA PRO A 297 15.02 -2.35 12.47
C PRO A 297 13.82 -3.19 12.02
N ILE A 298 13.98 -3.95 10.94
CA ILE A 298 12.87 -4.68 10.30
C ILE A 298 13.16 -6.17 10.26
N ILE A 299 12.14 -6.98 10.63
CA ILE A 299 12.07 -8.41 10.34
C ILE A 299 10.98 -8.60 9.29
N SER A 300 11.33 -9.07 8.09
CA SER A 300 10.41 -9.24 6.97
C SER A 300 10.15 -10.70 6.65
N PHE A 301 8.94 -11.01 6.19
CA PHE A 301 8.68 -12.32 5.60
C PHE A 301 9.52 -12.51 4.34
N ASP A 302 10.10 -13.70 4.18
CA ASP A 302 11.08 -14.03 3.14
C ASP A 302 10.39 -14.29 1.78
N VAL A 303 10.14 -13.21 1.05
CA VAL A 303 9.66 -13.25 -0.33
C VAL A 303 10.43 -12.24 -1.18
N SER A 304 10.46 -12.48 -2.48
CA SER A 304 11.19 -11.65 -3.44
C SER A 304 10.85 -10.16 -3.35
N TYR A 305 9.59 -9.82 -3.14
CA TYR A 305 9.12 -8.43 -3.02
C TYR A 305 9.76 -7.70 -1.84
N ASN A 306 9.78 -8.34 -0.66
CA ASN A 306 10.35 -7.76 0.56
C ASN A 306 11.87 -7.66 0.46
N ARG A 307 12.52 -8.70 -0.10
CA ARG A 307 13.97 -8.70 -0.35
C ARG A 307 14.38 -7.58 -1.30
N GLU A 308 13.63 -7.38 -2.37
CA GLU A 308 13.88 -6.29 -3.32
C GLU A 308 13.70 -4.93 -2.65
N THR A 309 12.55 -4.69 -1.99
CA THR A 309 12.26 -3.42 -1.32
C THR A 309 13.32 -3.05 -0.27
N THR A 310 13.87 -4.04 0.44
CA THR A 310 14.86 -3.83 1.50
C THR A 310 16.31 -4.07 1.04
N HIS A 311 16.55 -4.28 -0.27
CA HIS A 311 17.86 -4.59 -0.87
C HIS A 311 18.59 -5.73 -0.15
N ASN A 312 17.86 -6.75 0.31
CA ASN A 312 18.39 -7.86 1.10
C ASN A 312 19.08 -7.45 2.42
N GLN A 313 18.75 -6.29 2.99
CA GLN A 313 19.37 -5.77 4.21
C GLN A 313 18.46 -5.81 5.45
N SER A 314 17.29 -6.41 5.36
CA SER A 314 16.41 -6.72 6.49
C SER A 314 16.79 -8.08 7.09
N MET A 315 16.22 -8.43 8.24
CA MET A 315 16.18 -9.81 8.74
C MET A 315 15.00 -10.53 8.10
N TYR A 316 15.10 -11.83 7.82
CA TYR A 316 14.08 -12.55 7.08
C TYR A 316 13.66 -13.83 7.76
N PHE A 317 12.34 -14.14 7.70
CA PHE A 317 11.76 -15.40 8.15
C PHE A 317 10.76 -15.94 7.14
N ASP A 318 10.71 -17.24 6.97
CA ASP A 318 9.72 -17.97 6.17
C ASP A 318 8.85 -18.90 7.01
N SER A 319 9.21 -19.07 8.27
CA SER A 319 8.59 -20.00 9.20
C SER A 319 8.55 -19.45 10.63
N LYS A 320 7.67 -20.01 11.44
CA LYS A 320 7.61 -19.71 12.87
C LYS A 320 8.97 -19.93 13.57
N GLN A 321 9.64 -21.04 13.26
CA GLN A 321 10.90 -21.35 13.94
C GLN A 321 11.99 -20.34 13.62
N GLN A 322 12.12 -19.92 12.35
CA GLN A 322 13.08 -18.86 12.01
C GLN A 322 12.75 -17.54 12.69
N LEU A 323 11.46 -17.18 12.80
CA LEU A 323 11.10 -15.96 13.54
C LEU A 323 11.46 -16.07 15.01
N ILE A 324 11.24 -17.22 15.66
CA ILE A 324 11.66 -17.48 17.04
C ILE A 324 13.18 -17.33 17.17
N ASP A 325 13.94 -17.99 16.29
CA ASP A 325 15.40 -17.95 16.31
C ASP A 325 15.96 -16.52 16.16
N ILE A 326 15.32 -15.70 15.32
CA ILE A 326 15.65 -14.27 15.17
C ILE A 326 15.34 -13.51 16.46
N LEU A 327 14.12 -13.69 17.02
CA LEU A 327 13.68 -12.98 18.23
C LEU A 327 14.56 -13.31 19.45
N GLU A 328 14.99 -14.55 19.58
CA GLU A 328 15.90 -15.00 20.65
C GLU A 328 17.36 -14.57 20.41
N GLY A 329 17.75 -14.34 19.17
CA GLY A 329 19.11 -13.94 18.77
C GLY A 329 19.30 -12.45 18.56
N LEU A 330 18.33 -11.59 18.86
CA LEU A 330 18.40 -10.14 18.60
C LEU A 330 19.58 -9.42 19.29
N ASP A 331 20.05 -9.94 20.41
CA ASP A 331 21.22 -9.43 21.13
C ASP A 331 22.53 -9.57 20.34
N LYS A 332 22.58 -10.50 19.37
CA LYS A 332 23.73 -10.77 18.51
C LYS A 332 23.69 -10.00 17.19
N ILE A 333 22.60 -9.30 16.92
CA ILE A 333 22.36 -8.56 15.67
C ILE A 333 22.58 -7.07 15.90
N ASP A 334 23.33 -6.42 15.02
CA ASP A 334 23.45 -4.96 15.03
C ASP A 334 22.18 -4.32 14.45
N LEU A 335 21.17 -4.19 15.30
CA LEU A 335 19.88 -3.58 14.93
C LEU A 335 20.03 -2.12 14.47
N LYS A 336 21.06 -1.40 14.93
CA LYS A 336 21.32 -0.02 14.49
C LYS A 336 21.79 0.00 13.04
N ALA A 337 22.65 -0.93 12.65
CA ALA A 337 23.09 -1.06 11.27
C ALA A 337 21.93 -1.43 10.34
N VAL A 338 21.05 -2.36 10.76
CA VAL A 338 19.83 -2.69 10.00
C VAL A 338 18.94 -1.46 9.84
N ALA A 339 18.65 -0.74 10.92
CA ALA A 339 17.82 0.46 10.90
C ALA A 339 18.40 1.56 10.00
N GLN A 340 19.71 1.77 10.05
CA GLN A 340 20.39 2.76 9.21
C GLN A 340 20.35 2.37 7.73
N SER A 341 20.53 1.09 7.41
CA SER A 341 20.38 0.57 6.05
C SER A 341 18.97 0.81 5.52
N MET A 342 17.95 0.48 6.30
CA MET A 342 16.53 0.74 5.93
C MET A 342 16.29 2.21 5.64
N LYS A 343 16.75 3.10 6.53
CA LYS A 343 16.60 4.55 6.34
C LYS A 343 17.33 5.05 5.09
N CYS A 344 18.56 4.58 4.87
CA CYS A 344 19.36 5.00 3.71
C CYS A 344 18.71 4.60 2.38
N ILE A 345 18.12 3.40 2.30
CA ILE A 345 17.39 2.92 1.12
C ILE A 345 16.13 3.77 0.92
N ALA A 346 15.34 3.97 1.98
CA ALA A 346 14.10 4.74 1.91
C ALA A 346 14.33 6.20 1.49
N ASP A 347 15.35 6.87 2.01
CA ASP A 347 15.67 8.25 1.65
C ASP A 347 16.06 8.42 0.18
N LYS A 348 16.66 7.37 -0.42
CA LYS A 348 17.11 7.41 -1.81
C LYS A 348 16.03 7.03 -2.82
N GLU A 349 15.09 6.17 -2.44
CA GLU A 349 14.21 5.52 -3.41
C GLU A 349 12.72 5.68 -3.10
N TYR A 350 12.36 5.86 -1.81
CA TYR A 350 10.97 5.79 -1.35
C TYR A 350 10.50 7.08 -0.69
N THR A 351 10.76 8.23 -1.32
CA THR A 351 10.20 9.51 -0.89
C THR A 351 9.19 10.03 -1.91
N TRP A 352 8.14 10.70 -1.46
CA TRP A 352 7.09 11.22 -2.33
C TRP A 352 7.59 12.19 -3.40
N PRO A 353 8.57 13.09 -3.15
CA PRO A 353 9.14 13.90 -4.21
C PRO A 353 9.76 13.07 -5.36
N ILE A 354 10.53 12.01 -5.04
CA ILE A 354 11.12 11.10 -6.03
C ILE A 354 10.03 10.35 -6.80
N ILE A 355 9.02 9.84 -6.09
CA ILE A 355 7.91 9.11 -6.69
C ILE A 355 7.08 10.05 -7.59
N ALA A 356 6.77 11.25 -7.11
CA ALA A 356 6.01 12.24 -7.87
C ALA A 356 6.75 12.68 -9.15
N GLU A 357 8.06 12.90 -9.09
CA GLU A 357 8.89 13.21 -10.27
C GLU A 357 8.82 12.09 -11.31
N LYS A 358 8.93 10.82 -10.89
CA LYS A 358 8.78 9.67 -11.80
C LYS A 358 7.40 9.65 -12.48
N TYR A 359 6.32 9.90 -11.71
CA TYR A 359 4.97 10.00 -12.27
C TYR A 359 4.81 11.20 -13.21
N ALA A 360 5.39 12.37 -12.88
CA ALA A 360 5.35 13.54 -13.74
C ALA A 360 6.01 13.29 -15.11
N ASN A 361 7.11 12.54 -15.12
CA ASN A 361 7.81 12.17 -16.36
C ASN A 361 7.01 11.24 -17.27
N VAL A 362 6.06 10.50 -16.73
CA VAL A 362 5.23 9.56 -17.51
C VAL A 362 3.82 10.09 -17.79
N PHE A 363 3.39 11.19 -17.19
CA PHE A 363 2.14 11.87 -17.52
C PHE A 363 2.28 12.66 -18.82
#